data_461469aad16bd0dce23bd6fe3b30414f
#
_entry.id   461469aad16bd0dce23bd6fe3b30414f
#
_cell.length_a   1.000
_cell.length_b   1.000
_cell.length_c   1.000
_cell.angle_alpha   90.00
_cell.angle_beta   90.00
_cell.angle_gamma   90.00
#
_symmetry.space_group_name_H-M   'P 1'
#
loop_
_entity.id
_entity.type
_entity.pdbx_description
1 polymer ?
#
loop_
_entity_poly.entity_id
_entity_poly.type
_entity_poly.pdbx_seq_one_letter_code
_entity_poly.pdbx_strand_id
1 'polypeptide(L)'
;MEERENRKAARRKRQRHRKIMKVLRPILIYGISIAVCSAILVAGVNYALDEFVRPVDVNDATPVTVTIEKGSGASTIAKILYEAGGEGNKGLINNKAAFKIYVDFTGKSSTLKAGTYILSRNMDIAQMVDIICTGNPARKTVNVKIREGME
;
A
#
# COMPACT_ATOMS: atom_id res chain seq x y z
N MET A 1 -65.50 30.39 -9.34
CA MET A 1 -64.14 31.05 -9.26
C MET A 1 -63.02 30.13 -8.78
N GLU A 2 -63.27 29.25 -7.84
CA GLU A 2 -62.26 28.29 -7.26
C GLU A 2 -61.62 27.36 -8.30
N GLU A 3 -62.36 26.86 -9.28
CA GLU A 3 -61.81 25.91 -10.26
C GLU A 3 -60.76 26.52 -11.18
N ARG A 4 -60.80 27.81 -11.43
CA ARG A 4 -59.80 28.54 -12.23
C ARG A 4 -58.50 28.79 -11.44
N GLU A 5 -58.59 28.98 -10.15
CA GLU A 5 -57.41 29.13 -9.27
C GLU A 5 -56.69 27.82 -9.08
N ASN A 6 -57.41 26.73 -8.88
CA ASN A 6 -56.81 25.38 -8.77
C ASN A 6 -56.08 24.96 -10.05
N ARG A 7 -56.64 25.29 -11.23
CA ARG A 7 -55.96 25.02 -12.51
C ARG A 7 -54.70 25.86 -12.72
N LYS A 8 -54.67 27.11 -12.24
CA LYS A 8 -53.49 28.00 -12.26
C LYS A 8 -52.41 27.51 -11.29
N ALA A 9 -52.77 27.06 -10.10
CA ALA A 9 -51.85 26.51 -9.10
C ALA A 9 -51.21 25.21 -9.61
N ALA A 10 -52.00 24.32 -10.23
CA ALA A 10 -51.48 23.08 -10.81
C ALA A 10 -50.49 23.32 -11.98
N ARG A 11 -50.77 24.33 -12.84
CA ARG A 11 -49.85 24.71 -13.92
C ARG A 11 -48.53 25.31 -13.40
N ARG A 12 -48.59 26.14 -12.34
CA ARG A 12 -47.38 26.70 -11.68
C ARG A 12 -46.53 25.61 -11.03
N LYS A 13 -47.17 24.61 -10.41
CA LYS A 13 -46.45 23.47 -9.78
C LYS A 13 -45.73 22.60 -10.82
N ARG A 14 -46.41 22.33 -11.98
CA ARG A 14 -45.80 21.58 -13.09
C ARG A 14 -44.65 22.34 -13.77
N GLN A 15 -44.74 23.68 -13.88
CA GLN A 15 -43.65 24.48 -14.45
C GLN A 15 -42.42 24.57 -13.53
N ARG A 16 -42.64 24.67 -12.20
CA ARG A 16 -41.52 24.60 -11.22
C ARG A 16 -40.84 23.26 -11.27
N HIS A 17 -41.55 22.15 -11.31
CA HIS A 17 -40.97 20.82 -11.44
C HIS A 17 -40.12 20.64 -12.72
N ARG A 18 -40.61 21.18 -13.85
CA ARG A 18 -39.85 21.13 -15.11
C ARG A 18 -38.56 21.96 -15.08
N LYS A 19 -38.55 23.10 -14.42
CA LYS A 19 -37.36 23.94 -14.25
C LYS A 19 -36.36 23.29 -13.31
N ILE A 20 -36.81 22.73 -12.19
CA ILE A 20 -35.97 22.00 -11.23
C ILE A 20 -35.34 20.78 -11.89
N MET A 21 -36.12 20.00 -12.66
CA MET A 21 -35.58 18.83 -13.37
C MET A 21 -34.53 19.17 -14.44
N LYS A 22 -34.65 20.35 -15.10
CA LYS A 22 -33.64 20.79 -16.09
C LYS A 22 -32.29 21.13 -15.46
N VAL A 23 -32.25 21.59 -14.21
CA VAL A 23 -31.04 21.92 -13.48
C VAL A 23 -30.53 20.71 -12.71
N LEU A 24 -31.42 19.90 -12.15
CA LEU A 24 -31.07 18.74 -11.36
C LEU A 24 -30.45 17.59 -12.21
N ARG A 25 -30.94 17.40 -13.45
CA ARG A 25 -30.44 16.38 -14.36
C ARG A 25 -28.92 16.49 -14.62
N PRO A 26 -28.40 17.64 -15.08
CA PRO A 26 -26.95 17.73 -15.33
C PRO A 26 -26.13 17.58 -14.04
N ILE A 27 -26.58 18.14 -12.91
CA ILE A 27 -25.90 18.00 -11.61
C ILE A 27 -25.83 16.53 -11.19
N LEU A 28 -26.92 15.78 -11.38
CA LEU A 28 -27.00 14.36 -11.04
C LEU A 28 -26.10 13.53 -11.97
N ILE A 29 -26.03 13.84 -13.26
CA ILE A 29 -25.16 13.17 -14.22
C ILE A 29 -23.69 13.41 -13.88
N TYR A 30 -23.30 14.66 -13.62
CA TYR A 30 -21.92 14.99 -13.22
C TYR A 30 -21.56 14.37 -11.85
N GLY A 31 -22.49 14.39 -10.88
CA GLY A 31 -22.29 13.77 -9.58
C GLY A 31 -22.06 12.25 -9.68
N ILE A 32 -22.87 11.56 -10.47
CA ILE A 32 -22.68 10.12 -10.73
C ILE A 32 -21.37 9.86 -11.47
N SER A 33 -21.04 10.67 -12.48
CA SER A 33 -19.80 10.51 -13.23
C SER A 33 -18.57 10.64 -12.33
N ILE A 34 -18.54 11.65 -11.47
CA ILE A 34 -17.43 11.85 -10.51
C ILE A 34 -17.37 10.68 -9.52
N ALA A 35 -18.51 10.22 -9.00
CA ALA A 35 -18.57 9.08 -8.09
C ALA A 35 -18.04 7.79 -8.74
N VAL A 36 -18.42 7.51 -9.97
CA VAL A 36 -17.94 6.34 -10.73
C VAL A 36 -16.44 6.44 -11.01
N CYS A 37 -15.96 7.60 -11.47
CA CYS A 37 -14.52 7.81 -11.69
C CYS A 37 -13.71 7.63 -10.40
N SER A 38 -14.20 8.18 -9.29
CA SER A 38 -13.53 8.04 -7.99
C SER A 38 -13.53 6.59 -7.51
N ALA A 39 -14.62 5.86 -7.69
CA ALA A 39 -14.71 4.45 -7.34
C ALA A 39 -13.73 3.58 -8.17
N ILE A 40 -13.63 3.84 -9.47
CA ILE A 40 -12.67 3.14 -10.35
C ILE A 40 -11.24 3.45 -9.95
N LEU A 41 -10.94 4.71 -9.62
CA LEU A 41 -9.61 5.12 -9.15
C LEU A 41 -9.23 4.41 -7.85
N VAL A 42 -10.11 4.43 -6.85
CA VAL A 42 -9.87 3.75 -5.57
C VAL A 42 -9.74 2.24 -5.76
N ALA A 43 -10.60 1.63 -6.56
CA ALA A 43 -10.50 0.20 -6.85
C ALA A 43 -9.20 -0.16 -7.59
N GLY A 44 -8.79 0.67 -8.56
CA GLY A 44 -7.54 0.48 -9.31
C GLY A 44 -6.30 0.62 -8.43
N VAL A 45 -6.29 1.60 -7.53
CA VAL A 45 -5.19 1.79 -6.56
C VAL A 45 -5.12 0.62 -5.58
N ASN A 46 -6.25 0.18 -5.02
CA ASN A 46 -6.28 -0.96 -4.11
C ASN A 46 -5.82 -2.24 -4.80
N TYR A 47 -6.27 -2.49 -6.03
CA TYR A 47 -5.83 -3.65 -6.81
C TYR A 47 -4.33 -3.61 -7.11
N ALA A 48 -3.80 -2.45 -7.50
CA ALA A 48 -2.39 -2.28 -7.76
C ALA A 48 -1.55 -2.48 -6.48
N LEU A 49 -1.97 -1.90 -5.35
CA LEU A 49 -1.28 -2.09 -4.07
C LEU A 49 -1.28 -3.56 -3.64
N ASP A 50 -2.39 -4.25 -3.81
CA ASP A 50 -2.53 -5.67 -3.45
C ASP A 50 -1.58 -6.54 -4.29
N GLU A 51 -1.46 -6.29 -5.60
CA GLU A 51 -0.60 -7.06 -6.49
C GLU A 51 0.90 -6.76 -6.26
N PHE A 52 1.25 -5.50 -5.99
CA PHE A 52 2.65 -5.10 -5.82
C PHE A 52 3.20 -5.35 -4.40
N VAL A 53 2.34 -5.44 -3.39
CA VAL A 53 2.73 -5.63 -1.98
C VAL A 53 2.80 -7.12 -1.61
N ARG A 54 2.17 -8.00 -2.40
CA ARG A 54 2.13 -9.45 -2.14
C ARG A 54 3.51 -10.09 -2.02
N PRO A 55 3.62 -11.17 -1.22
CA PRO A 55 4.82 -11.98 -1.13
C PRO A 55 5.27 -12.50 -2.48
N VAL A 56 6.58 -12.64 -2.67
CA VAL A 56 7.16 -13.21 -3.91
C VAL A 56 6.78 -14.68 -4.08
N ASP A 57 6.75 -15.40 -2.97
CA ASP A 57 6.33 -16.80 -2.91
C ASP A 57 5.75 -17.12 -1.52
N VAL A 58 4.45 -17.36 -1.46
CA VAL A 58 3.73 -17.65 -0.21
C VAL A 58 4.22 -18.94 0.46
N ASN A 59 4.74 -19.88 -0.32
CA ASN A 59 5.17 -21.20 0.17
C ASN A 59 6.65 -21.23 0.56
N ASP A 60 7.44 -20.22 0.18
CA ASP A 60 8.88 -20.18 0.47
C ASP A 60 9.17 -19.39 1.76
N ALA A 61 9.22 -20.10 2.87
CA ALA A 61 9.58 -19.56 4.18
C ALA A 61 11.09 -19.60 4.45
N THR A 62 11.94 -19.85 3.44
CA THR A 62 13.38 -19.92 3.60
C THR A 62 13.92 -18.61 4.15
N PRO A 63 14.65 -18.62 5.30
CA PRO A 63 15.19 -17.42 5.89
C PRO A 63 16.37 -16.90 5.07
N VAL A 64 16.27 -15.65 4.63
CA VAL A 64 17.31 -14.92 3.91
C VAL A 64 17.86 -13.83 4.81
N THR A 65 19.17 -13.82 5.03
CA THR A 65 19.85 -12.81 5.83
C THR A 65 20.18 -11.59 4.97
N VAL A 66 19.67 -10.43 5.35
CA VAL A 66 19.87 -9.16 4.66
C VAL A 66 20.54 -8.17 5.59
N THR A 67 21.63 -7.53 5.14
CA THR A 67 22.33 -6.49 5.90
C THR A 67 22.04 -5.12 5.30
N ILE A 68 21.51 -4.21 6.12
CA ILE A 68 21.22 -2.82 5.78
C ILE A 68 22.25 -1.93 6.47
N GLU A 69 23.02 -1.20 5.68
CA GLU A 69 24.05 -0.29 6.19
C GLU A 69 23.44 1.01 6.74
N LYS A 70 24.18 1.67 7.65
CA LYS A 70 23.76 2.97 8.18
C LYS A 70 23.70 4.01 7.06
N GLY A 71 22.60 4.76 7.03
CA GLY A 71 22.38 5.78 6.01
C GLY A 71 21.76 5.26 4.70
N SER A 72 21.45 3.96 4.62
CA SER A 72 20.72 3.41 3.47
C SER A 72 19.31 3.98 3.38
N GLY A 73 19.02 4.69 2.29
CA GLY A 73 17.66 5.17 2.00
C GLY A 73 16.76 4.06 1.47
N ALA A 74 15.44 4.35 1.37
CA ALA A 74 14.43 3.40 0.89
C ALA A 74 14.79 2.77 -0.48
N SER A 75 15.39 3.54 -1.39
CA SER A 75 15.82 3.04 -2.71
C SER A 75 16.97 2.03 -2.63
N THR A 76 17.93 2.26 -1.73
CA THR A 76 19.07 1.34 -1.50
C THR A 76 18.57 0.06 -0.84
N ILE A 77 17.69 0.17 0.14
CA ILE A 77 17.09 -0.99 0.82
C ILE A 77 16.25 -1.81 -0.18
N ALA A 78 15.47 -1.16 -1.02
CA ALA A 78 14.71 -1.83 -2.09
C ALA A 78 15.64 -2.61 -3.04
N LYS A 79 16.80 -2.05 -3.38
CA LYS A 79 17.81 -2.73 -4.21
C LYS A 79 18.36 -3.96 -3.51
N ILE A 80 18.76 -3.83 -2.25
CA ILE A 80 19.27 -4.93 -1.42
C ILE A 80 18.25 -6.07 -1.32
N LEU A 81 16.98 -5.75 -1.03
CA LEU A 81 15.92 -6.75 -0.92
C LEU A 81 15.62 -7.45 -2.26
N TYR A 82 15.69 -6.72 -3.36
CA TYR A 82 15.49 -7.27 -4.70
C TYR A 82 16.63 -8.22 -5.12
N GLU A 83 17.87 -7.92 -4.73
CA GLU A 83 19.07 -8.68 -5.05
C GLU A 83 19.38 -9.80 -4.02
N ALA A 84 18.70 -9.82 -2.89
CA ALA A 84 18.93 -10.79 -1.81
C ALA A 84 18.62 -12.25 -2.17
N GLY A 85 18.08 -12.51 -3.35
CA GLY A 85 17.80 -13.87 -3.84
C GLY A 85 19.02 -14.63 -4.39
N GLY A 86 20.15 -13.95 -4.63
CA GLY A 86 21.31 -14.53 -5.31
C GLY A 86 21.09 -14.77 -6.82
N GLU A 87 22.14 -15.23 -7.52
CA GLU A 87 22.06 -15.55 -8.95
C GLU A 87 21.05 -16.68 -9.21
N GLY A 88 20.05 -16.38 -10.05
CA GLY A 88 19.02 -17.34 -10.47
C GLY A 88 17.81 -17.45 -9.54
N ASN A 89 17.84 -16.87 -8.36
CA ASN A 89 16.70 -16.85 -7.44
C ASN A 89 16.00 -15.48 -7.44
N LYS A 90 14.65 -15.48 -7.37
CA LYS A 90 13.87 -14.27 -7.15
C LYS A 90 14.28 -13.64 -5.81
N GLY A 91 14.42 -12.31 -5.77
CA GLY A 91 14.66 -11.57 -4.53
C GLY A 91 13.54 -11.73 -3.49
N LEU A 92 13.65 -10.98 -2.42
CA LEU A 92 12.61 -10.91 -1.38
C LEU A 92 11.40 -10.05 -1.82
N ILE A 93 11.60 -9.19 -2.81
CA ILE A 93 10.54 -8.34 -3.37
C ILE A 93 10.50 -8.45 -4.90
N ASN A 94 9.30 -8.37 -5.47
CA ASN A 94 9.12 -8.43 -6.93
C ASN A 94 9.51 -7.12 -7.64
N ASN A 95 9.37 -5.98 -6.97
CA ASN A 95 9.54 -4.67 -7.58
C ASN A 95 10.14 -3.66 -6.60
N LYS A 96 11.29 -3.07 -6.98
CA LYS A 96 11.98 -2.03 -6.19
C LYS A 96 11.13 -0.76 -6.03
N ALA A 97 10.40 -0.39 -7.09
CA ALA A 97 9.56 0.81 -7.06
C ALA A 97 8.36 0.63 -6.12
N ALA A 98 7.78 -0.56 -6.06
CA ALA A 98 6.68 -0.87 -5.15
C ALA A 98 7.08 -0.69 -3.67
N PHE A 99 8.24 -1.20 -3.28
CA PHE A 99 8.79 -1.02 -1.94
C PHE A 99 8.98 0.47 -1.62
N LYS A 100 9.62 1.23 -2.52
CA LYS A 100 9.85 2.66 -2.32
C LYS A 100 8.55 3.43 -2.17
N ILE A 101 7.59 3.23 -3.07
CA ILE A 101 6.28 3.89 -3.04
C ILE A 101 5.55 3.55 -1.73
N TYR A 102 5.57 2.31 -1.29
CA TYR A 102 4.97 1.88 -0.03
C TYR A 102 5.58 2.61 1.18
N VAL A 103 6.91 2.65 1.25
CA VAL A 103 7.64 3.31 2.34
C VAL A 103 7.40 4.82 2.37
N ASP A 104 7.38 5.47 1.20
CA ASP A 104 7.14 6.91 1.06
C ASP A 104 5.67 7.24 1.40
N PHE A 105 4.72 6.45 0.91
CA PHE A 105 3.29 6.65 1.17
C PHE A 105 2.91 6.44 2.65
N THR A 106 3.55 5.47 3.31
CA THR A 106 3.32 5.21 4.74
C THR A 106 4.12 6.13 5.67
N GLY A 107 4.96 7.02 5.11
CA GLY A 107 5.80 7.94 5.88
C GLY A 107 6.91 7.26 6.68
N LYS A 108 7.22 6.00 6.40
CA LYS A 108 8.19 5.19 7.15
C LYS A 108 9.63 5.37 6.67
N SER A 109 9.87 6.23 5.68
CA SER A 109 11.19 6.46 5.06
C SER A 109 12.27 6.85 6.07
N SER A 110 11.92 7.64 7.09
CA SER A 110 12.85 8.10 8.14
C SER A 110 13.00 7.14 9.32
N THR A 111 12.16 6.12 9.41
CA THR A 111 12.16 5.15 10.54
C THR A 111 12.87 3.84 10.21
N LEU A 112 13.34 3.67 8.98
CA LEU A 112 14.12 2.51 8.57
C LEU A 112 15.45 2.46 9.31
N LYS A 113 15.74 1.33 9.95
CA LYS A 113 16.94 1.15 10.78
C LYS A 113 17.96 0.26 10.08
N ALA A 114 19.24 0.61 10.27
CA ALA A 114 20.34 -0.22 9.85
C ALA A 114 20.47 -1.45 10.74
N GLY A 115 20.92 -2.56 10.18
CA GLY A 115 21.11 -3.82 10.90
C GLY A 115 21.07 -5.03 9.98
N THR A 116 21.24 -6.20 10.57
CA THR A 116 21.09 -7.47 9.85
C THR A 116 19.76 -8.08 10.21
N TYR A 117 18.93 -8.35 9.21
CA TYR A 117 17.58 -8.87 9.35
C TYR A 117 17.45 -10.24 8.72
N ILE A 118 16.62 -11.09 9.30
CA ILE A 118 16.21 -12.36 8.69
C ILE A 118 14.82 -12.15 8.13
N LEU A 119 14.69 -12.23 6.82
CA LEU A 119 13.44 -12.06 6.07
C LEU A 119 13.19 -13.31 5.23
N SER A 120 11.98 -13.49 4.74
CA SER A 120 11.63 -14.62 3.89
C SER A 120 10.70 -14.18 2.75
N ARG A 121 10.64 -14.98 1.68
CA ARG A 121 9.84 -14.67 0.49
C ARG A 121 8.33 -14.76 0.69
N ASN A 122 7.91 -15.43 1.76
CA ASN A 122 6.50 -15.51 2.16
C ASN A 122 6.03 -14.26 2.91
N MET A 123 6.93 -13.32 3.23
CA MET A 123 6.58 -12.04 3.84
C MET A 123 6.15 -11.04 2.77
N ASP A 124 5.13 -10.25 3.08
CA ASP A 124 4.75 -9.10 2.27
C ASP A 124 5.65 -7.88 2.54
N ILE A 125 5.58 -6.88 1.66
CA ILE A 125 6.38 -5.65 1.81
C ILE A 125 6.06 -4.94 3.12
N ALA A 126 4.81 -4.97 3.58
CA ALA A 126 4.39 -4.32 4.82
C ALA A 126 5.07 -4.95 6.03
N GLN A 127 5.08 -6.27 6.11
CA GLN A 127 5.74 -7.02 7.18
C GLN A 127 7.25 -6.78 7.18
N MET A 128 7.90 -6.81 6.00
CA MET A 128 9.33 -6.53 5.89
C MET A 128 9.67 -5.10 6.37
N VAL A 129 8.89 -4.11 5.96
CA VAL A 129 9.07 -2.72 6.39
C VAL A 129 8.88 -2.57 7.89
N ASP A 130 7.89 -3.24 8.49
CA ASP A 130 7.65 -3.19 9.93
C ASP A 130 8.82 -3.80 10.72
N ILE A 131 9.37 -4.91 10.27
CA ILE A 131 10.56 -5.54 10.88
C ILE A 131 11.76 -4.58 10.83
N ILE A 132 12.00 -3.95 9.68
CA ILE A 132 13.12 -3.01 9.49
C ILE A 132 12.92 -1.75 10.32
N CYS A 133 11.70 -1.22 10.44
CA CYS A 133 11.38 -0.04 11.25
C CYS A 133 11.48 -0.32 12.75
N THR A 134 11.01 -1.48 13.20
CA THR A 134 11.09 -1.89 14.61
C THR A 134 12.56 -2.06 15.03
N GLY A 135 13.43 -2.44 14.08
CA GLY A 135 14.85 -2.59 14.34
C GLY A 135 15.13 -3.78 15.28
N ASN A 136 14.42 -4.88 15.09
CA ASN A 136 14.72 -6.14 15.75
C ASN A 136 15.66 -6.95 14.83
N PRO A 137 16.95 -6.59 14.77
CA PRO A 137 17.91 -7.33 13.95
C PRO A 137 18.01 -8.74 14.52
N ALA A 138 18.20 -9.72 13.64
CA ALA A 138 18.52 -11.08 14.05
C ALA A 138 19.70 -11.02 15.01
N ARG A 139 19.46 -11.29 16.28
CA ARG A 139 20.56 -11.42 17.25
C ARG A 139 21.39 -12.62 16.81
N LYS A 140 22.58 -12.35 16.29
CA LYS A 140 23.60 -13.38 16.13
C LYS A 140 23.87 -13.90 17.54
N THR A 141 23.24 -14.98 17.94
CA THR A 141 23.62 -15.75 19.10
C THR A 141 24.96 -16.40 18.72
N VAL A 142 26.08 -15.71 19.00
CA VAL A 142 27.36 -16.31 19.00
C VAL A 142 27.39 -17.21 20.24
N ASN A 143 27.23 -18.51 20.06
CA ASN A 143 27.52 -19.48 21.09
C ASN A 143 29.03 -19.42 21.38
N VAL A 144 29.42 -18.55 22.30
CA VAL A 144 30.76 -18.56 22.87
C VAL A 144 30.83 -19.77 23.81
N LYS A 145 31.33 -20.87 23.30
CA LYS A 145 31.68 -22.04 24.11
C LYS A 145 32.93 -21.65 24.92
N ILE A 146 32.71 -21.08 26.10
CA ILE A 146 33.78 -20.87 27.08
C ILE A 146 34.17 -22.27 27.55
N ARG A 147 35.33 -22.74 27.16
CA ARG A 147 35.97 -23.91 27.78
C ARG A 147 36.39 -23.48 29.19
N GLU A 148 35.64 -23.97 30.17
CA GLU A 148 36.07 -23.94 31.54
C GLU A 148 37.21 -24.97 31.68
N GLY A 149 38.34 -24.53 32.23
CA GLY A 149 39.41 -25.42 32.73
C GLY A 149 40.68 -25.40 31.90
N MET A 150 41.56 -24.47 32.20
CA MET A 150 43.01 -24.70 32.22
C MET A 150 43.51 -24.03 33.50
N GLU A 151 43.68 -24.85 34.54
CA GLU A 151 44.65 -24.60 35.60
C GLU A 151 46.04 -24.82 35.06
#